data_5951ddcdb8ccc63710ca53ac552adf51
#
_entry.id   5951ddcdb8ccc63710ca53ac552adf51
#
_cell.length_a   1.000
_cell.length_b   1.000
_cell.length_c   1.000
_cell.angle_alpha   90.00
_cell.angle_beta   90.00
_cell.angle_gamma   90.00
#
_symmetry.space_group_name_H-M   'P 1'
#
loop_
_entity.id
_entity.type
_entity.pdbx_description
1 polymer ?
#
loop_
_entity_poly.entity_id
_entity_poly.type
_entity_poly.pdbx_seq_one_letter_code
_entity_poly.pdbx_strand_id
1 'polypeptide(L)'
;MSRREATQTAIMRSVECLAAENGLENISIRDILARAGQKNESALQYHFKNLSGLLAAIRRARAQEVAARRQQYLEVLLDKSPELNLRQICSVMVMPAFDLAKTAPGFKTYIQAFGHELMGADRERVEAHTRALGDSAFETGVLLQKALPHLDRVTYHTRVEHAFRFVSAAMNQHAQQPRAFKGKSAEIFVQNLIDALEGLLKAPVSAETHAASEK
;
A
#
# COMPACT_ATOMS: atom_id res chain seq x y z
N MET A 1 -22.06 11.24 8.39
CA MET A 1 -21.78 11.01 6.96
C MET A 1 -22.91 11.59 6.14
N SER A 2 -22.64 12.52 5.23
CA SER A 2 -23.66 13.12 4.36
C SER A 2 -24.15 12.10 3.32
N ARG A 3 -25.34 12.35 2.71
CA ARG A 3 -25.85 11.51 1.62
C ARG A 3 -24.87 11.44 0.44
N ARG A 4 -24.15 12.53 0.19
CA ARG A 4 -23.11 12.61 -0.85
C ARG A 4 -21.94 11.68 -0.54
N GLU A 5 -21.41 11.71 0.67
CA GLU A 5 -20.30 10.84 1.11
C GLU A 5 -20.71 9.36 1.10
N ALA A 6 -21.95 9.06 1.52
CA ALA A 6 -22.49 7.70 1.47
C ALA A 6 -22.53 7.16 0.03
N THR A 7 -22.95 7.97 -0.94
CA THR A 7 -22.98 7.60 -2.37
C THR A 7 -21.55 7.40 -2.91
N GLN A 8 -20.63 8.32 -2.62
CA GLN A 8 -19.22 8.16 -3.02
C GLN A 8 -18.61 6.86 -2.49
N THR A 9 -18.79 6.59 -1.20
CA THR A 9 -18.30 5.37 -0.55
C THR A 9 -18.90 4.12 -1.18
N ALA A 10 -20.21 4.12 -1.48
CA ALA A 10 -20.88 2.98 -2.12
C ALA A 10 -20.31 2.69 -3.52
N ILE A 11 -20.09 3.74 -4.33
CA ILE A 11 -19.51 3.61 -5.68
C ILE A 11 -18.06 3.09 -5.58
N MET A 12 -17.23 3.65 -4.70
CA MET A 12 -15.84 3.20 -4.51
C MET A 12 -15.77 1.73 -4.07
N ARG A 13 -16.59 1.31 -3.11
CA ARG A 13 -16.66 -0.09 -2.65
C ARG A 13 -17.12 -1.04 -3.75
N SER A 14 -18.04 -0.60 -4.60
CA SER A 14 -18.51 -1.41 -5.73
C SER A 14 -17.37 -1.72 -6.70
N VAL A 15 -16.52 -0.73 -7.00
CA VAL A 15 -15.30 -0.95 -7.81
C VAL A 15 -14.37 -1.96 -7.14
N GLU A 16 -14.03 -1.76 -5.87
CA GLU A 16 -13.13 -2.67 -5.14
C GLU A 16 -13.64 -4.12 -5.18
N CYS A 17 -14.93 -4.34 -4.95
CA CYS A 17 -15.53 -5.66 -4.99
C CYS A 17 -15.51 -6.27 -6.41
N LEU A 18 -15.96 -5.51 -7.42
CA LEU A 18 -16.00 -6.00 -8.80
C LEU A 18 -14.59 -6.29 -9.33
N ALA A 19 -13.63 -5.42 -9.03
CA ALA A 19 -12.24 -5.62 -9.44
C ALA A 19 -11.58 -6.83 -8.74
N ALA A 20 -11.92 -7.11 -7.49
CA ALA A 20 -11.45 -8.30 -6.79
C ALA A 20 -12.08 -9.61 -7.34
N GLU A 21 -13.31 -9.54 -7.85
CA GLU A 21 -14.05 -10.68 -8.41
C GLU A 21 -13.64 -10.98 -9.87
N ASN A 22 -13.45 -9.93 -10.69
CA ASN A 22 -13.37 -10.05 -12.14
C ASN A 22 -12.07 -9.51 -12.76
N GLY A 23 -11.21 -8.85 -11.98
CA GLY A 23 -10.11 -8.04 -12.50
C GLY A 23 -10.55 -6.62 -12.86
N LEU A 24 -9.62 -5.68 -12.68
CA LEU A 24 -9.91 -4.24 -12.88
C LEU A 24 -10.23 -3.88 -14.34
N GLU A 25 -9.66 -4.61 -15.27
CA GLU A 25 -9.84 -4.45 -16.71
C GLU A 25 -11.23 -4.92 -17.22
N ASN A 26 -11.94 -5.72 -16.43
CA ASN A 26 -13.21 -6.34 -16.82
C ASN A 26 -14.43 -5.68 -16.19
N ILE A 27 -14.26 -4.52 -15.53
CA ILE A 27 -15.39 -3.81 -14.89
C ILE A 27 -15.93 -2.69 -15.77
N SER A 28 -17.26 -2.60 -15.88
CA SER A 28 -17.94 -1.51 -16.57
C SER A 28 -18.54 -0.49 -15.60
N ILE A 29 -18.71 0.74 -16.07
CA ILE A 29 -19.40 1.80 -15.31
C ILE A 29 -20.81 1.37 -14.92
N ARG A 30 -21.50 0.65 -15.82
CA ARG A 30 -22.85 0.14 -15.59
C ARG A 30 -22.89 -0.84 -14.41
N ASP A 31 -21.94 -1.78 -14.34
CA ASP A 31 -21.86 -2.76 -13.26
C ASP A 31 -21.53 -2.10 -11.92
N ILE A 32 -20.62 -1.12 -11.93
CA ILE A 32 -20.28 -0.32 -10.76
C ILE A 32 -21.52 0.36 -10.18
N LEU A 33 -22.27 1.06 -11.02
CA LEU A 33 -23.45 1.82 -10.59
C LEU A 33 -24.59 0.89 -10.17
N ALA A 34 -24.83 -0.21 -10.88
CA ALA A 34 -25.81 -1.20 -10.51
C ALA A 34 -25.53 -1.78 -9.13
N ARG A 35 -24.27 -2.15 -8.86
CA ARG A 35 -23.85 -2.67 -7.55
C ARG A 35 -23.93 -1.60 -6.44
N ALA A 36 -23.67 -0.33 -6.77
CA ALA A 36 -23.80 0.79 -5.84
C ALA A 36 -25.23 1.25 -5.60
N GLY A 37 -26.23 0.61 -6.23
CA GLY A 37 -27.64 1.01 -6.14
C GLY A 37 -27.96 2.35 -6.81
N GLN A 38 -27.12 2.77 -7.77
CA GLN A 38 -27.29 4.03 -8.51
C GLN A 38 -27.94 3.74 -9.86
N LYS A 39 -28.99 4.48 -10.17
CA LYS A 39 -29.79 4.28 -11.40
C LYS A 39 -29.29 5.09 -12.60
N ASN A 40 -28.40 6.06 -12.38
CA ASN A 40 -27.98 7.01 -13.42
C ASN A 40 -26.46 7.18 -13.44
N GLU A 41 -25.87 7.12 -14.63
CA GLU A 41 -24.44 7.35 -14.87
C GLU A 41 -23.99 8.75 -14.50
N SER A 42 -24.89 9.73 -14.47
CA SER A 42 -24.60 11.07 -13.97
C SER A 42 -24.05 11.09 -12.53
N ALA A 43 -24.35 10.08 -11.71
CA ALA A 43 -23.80 9.98 -10.36
C ALA A 43 -22.27 9.82 -10.38
N LEU A 44 -21.73 8.96 -11.27
CA LEU A 44 -20.28 8.81 -11.42
C LEU A 44 -19.65 10.09 -11.95
N GLN A 45 -20.23 10.67 -12.99
CA GLN A 45 -19.73 11.92 -13.60
C GLN A 45 -19.74 13.08 -12.59
N TYR A 46 -20.79 13.19 -11.78
CA TYR A 46 -20.91 14.21 -10.75
C TYR A 46 -19.86 14.07 -9.64
N HIS A 47 -19.60 12.84 -9.17
CA HIS A 47 -18.71 12.59 -8.04
C HIS A 47 -17.24 12.46 -8.44
N PHE A 48 -16.94 11.89 -9.62
CA PHE A 48 -15.59 11.46 -9.99
C PHE A 48 -15.16 11.87 -11.40
N LYS A 49 -16.02 12.51 -12.18
CA LYS A 49 -15.86 12.92 -13.59
C LYS A 49 -15.83 11.75 -14.57
N ASN A 50 -15.04 10.72 -14.31
CA ASN A 50 -14.91 9.52 -15.13
C ASN A 50 -14.35 8.35 -14.31
N LEU A 51 -14.18 7.18 -14.95
CA LEU A 51 -13.62 5.98 -14.29
C LEU A 51 -12.21 6.22 -13.76
N SER A 52 -11.34 6.90 -14.51
CA SER A 52 -9.98 7.22 -14.05
C SER A 52 -9.97 8.08 -12.80
N GLY A 53 -10.86 9.08 -12.73
CA GLY A 53 -11.05 9.91 -11.53
C GLY A 53 -11.56 9.10 -10.33
N LEU A 54 -12.45 8.13 -10.56
CA LEU A 54 -12.93 7.22 -9.52
C LEU A 54 -11.81 6.32 -9.00
N LEU A 55 -11.00 5.71 -9.88
CA LEU A 55 -9.86 4.89 -9.48
C LEU A 55 -8.81 5.71 -8.72
N ALA A 56 -8.54 6.93 -9.14
CA ALA A 56 -7.64 7.85 -8.44
C ALA A 56 -8.18 8.22 -7.05
N ALA A 57 -9.49 8.42 -6.90
CA ALA A 57 -10.11 8.70 -5.61
C ALA A 57 -10.02 7.51 -4.66
N ILE A 58 -10.21 6.27 -5.13
CA ILE A 58 -10.03 5.05 -4.35
C ILE A 58 -8.59 4.97 -3.83
N ARG A 59 -7.60 5.06 -4.72
CA ARG A 59 -6.18 4.98 -4.34
C ARG A 59 -5.81 6.05 -3.31
N ARG A 60 -6.28 7.28 -3.50
CA ARG A 60 -6.04 8.38 -2.55
C ARG A 60 -6.66 8.10 -1.19
N ALA A 61 -7.91 7.68 -1.12
CA ALA A 61 -8.58 7.37 0.13
C ALA A 61 -7.84 6.27 0.90
N ARG A 62 -7.45 5.18 0.22
CA ARG A 62 -6.72 4.07 0.83
C ARG A 62 -5.29 4.45 1.25
N ALA A 63 -4.61 5.28 0.47
CA ALA A 63 -3.31 5.83 0.86
C ALA A 63 -3.41 6.69 2.12
N GLN A 64 -4.45 7.51 2.27
CA GLN A 64 -4.71 8.30 3.47
C GLN A 64 -4.98 7.43 4.70
N GLU A 65 -5.75 6.33 4.57
CA GLU A 65 -5.95 5.36 5.66
C GLU A 65 -4.63 4.74 6.11
N VAL A 66 -3.77 4.34 5.15
CA VAL A 66 -2.43 3.79 5.45
C VAL A 66 -1.55 4.84 6.11
N ALA A 67 -1.55 6.08 5.61
CA ALA A 67 -0.76 7.18 6.17
C ALA A 67 -1.14 7.47 7.62
N ALA A 68 -2.43 7.58 7.91
CA ALA A 68 -2.93 7.81 9.27
C ALA A 68 -2.57 6.65 10.22
N ARG A 69 -2.68 5.40 9.76
CA ARG A 69 -2.29 4.23 10.56
C ARG A 69 -0.78 4.17 10.76
N ARG A 70 0.02 4.53 9.75
CA ARG A 70 1.49 4.60 9.86
C ARG A 70 1.92 5.64 10.88
N GLN A 71 1.30 6.81 10.86
CA GLN A 71 1.57 7.86 11.82
C GLN A 71 1.36 7.38 13.26
N GLN A 72 0.25 6.68 13.54
CA GLN A 72 -0.01 6.08 14.84
C GLN A 72 1.08 5.08 15.26
N TYR A 73 1.56 4.26 14.32
CA TYR A 73 2.66 3.32 14.60
C TYR A 73 3.97 4.04 14.94
N LEU A 74 4.32 5.08 14.17
CA LEU A 74 5.51 5.89 14.42
C LEU A 74 5.47 6.53 15.79
N GLU A 75 4.36 7.20 16.14
CA GLU A 75 4.17 7.85 17.43
C GLU A 75 4.36 6.86 18.60
N VAL A 76 3.72 5.69 18.54
CA VAL A 76 3.84 4.66 19.59
C VAL A 76 5.27 4.12 19.72
N LEU A 77 6.01 3.98 18.60
CA LEU A 77 7.37 3.47 18.63
C LEU A 77 8.37 4.53 19.13
N LEU A 78 8.23 5.77 18.67
CA LEU A 78 9.10 6.88 19.03
C LEU A 78 8.91 7.33 20.49
N ASP A 79 7.70 7.19 21.03
CA ASP A 79 7.42 7.41 22.46
C ASP A 79 8.17 6.42 23.35
N LYS A 80 8.34 5.17 22.88
CA LYS A 80 9.06 4.11 23.61
C LYS A 80 10.57 4.19 23.44
N SER A 81 11.03 4.61 22.27
CA SER A 81 12.45 4.72 21.94
C SER A 81 12.65 5.79 20.87
N PRO A 82 13.48 6.83 21.13
CA PRO A 82 13.77 7.87 20.13
C PRO A 82 14.58 7.33 18.94
N GLU A 83 15.25 6.21 19.10
CA GLU A 83 15.99 5.54 18.02
C GLU A 83 15.33 4.20 17.67
N LEU A 84 14.89 4.07 16.43
CA LEU A 84 14.30 2.84 15.91
C LEU A 84 15.37 1.99 15.21
N ASN A 85 15.41 0.70 15.52
CA ASN A 85 16.21 -0.24 14.75
C ASN A 85 15.54 -0.57 13.40
N LEU A 86 16.29 -1.17 12.46
CA LEU A 86 15.81 -1.47 11.11
C LEU A 86 14.54 -2.33 11.12
N ARG A 87 14.44 -3.35 11.99
CA ARG A 87 13.25 -4.18 12.12
C ARG A 87 12.00 -3.37 12.50
N GLN A 88 12.13 -2.44 13.44
CA GLN A 88 11.03 -1.55 13.83
C GLN A 88 10.59 -0.67 12.67
N ILE A 89 11.54 -0.14 11.89
CA ILE A 89 11.23 0.65 10.69
C ILE A 89 10.54 -0.22 9.63
N CYS A 90 11.01 -1.44 9.40
CA CYS A 90 10.33 -2.41 8.53
C CYS A 90 8.90 -2.71 9.00
N SER A 91 8.68 -2.81 10.33
CA SER A 91 7.32 -2.99 10.86
C SER A 91 6.42 -1.79 10.57
N VAL A 92 6.93 -0.56 10.62
CA VAL A 92 6.19 0.66 10.21
C VAL A 92 5.83 0.64 8.73
N MET A 93 6.63 0.02 7.88
CA MET A 93 6.34 -0.12 6.45
C MET A 93 5.22 -1.15 6.17
N VAL A 94 5.13 -2.21 6.96
CA VAL A 94 4.24 -3.37 6.72
C VAL A 94 2.95 -3.31 7.53
N MET A 95 3.05 -3.06 8.84
CA MET A 95 1.94 -3.22 9.79
C MET A 95 0.72 -2.32 9.51
N PRO A 96 0.86 -1.06 9.04
CA PRO A 96 -0.30 -0.21 8.75
C PRO A 96 -1.28 -0.84 7.76
N ALA A 97 -0.80 -1.34 6.64
CA ALA A 97 -1.63 -2.00 5.63
C ALA A 97 -2.16 -3.36 6.12
N PHE A 98 -1.34 -4.12 6.86
CA PHE A 98 -1.75 -5.40 7.44
C PHE A 98 -2.89 -5.23 8.46
N ASP A 99 -2.80 -4.27 9.35
CA ASP A 99 -3.83 -4.00 10.34
C ASP A 99 -5.12 -3.47 9.71
N LEU A 100 -5.02 -2.59 8.72
CA LEU A 100 -6.19 -2.14 7.97
C LEU A 100 -6.87 -3.32 7.25
N ALA A 101 -6.10 -4.27 6.71
CA ALA A 101 -6.67 -5.47 6.10
C ALA A 101 -7.41 -6.38 7.09
N LYS A 102 -7.03 -6.34 8.38
CA LYS A 102 -7.72 -7.05 9.47
C LYS A 102 -8.97 -6.32 9.94
N THR A 103 -8.93 -5.00 10.04
CA THR A 103 -9.88 -4.21 10.82
C THR A 103 -10.76 -3.28 10.02
N ALA A 104 -10.26 -2.76 8.88
CA ALA A 104 -11.00 -1.78 8.09
C ALA A 104 -11.89 -2.45 7.04
N PRO A 105 -13.18 -2.11 6.98
CA PRO A 105 -14.09 -2.67 5.98
C PRO A 105 -13.61 -2.41 4.55
N GLY A 106 -13.52 -3.48 3.75
CA GLY A 106 -13.14 -3.41 2.33
C GLY A 106 -11.65 -3.25 2.06
N PHE A 107 -10.79 -3.06 3.08
CA PHE A 107 -9.35 -2.87 2.82
C PHE A 107 -8.69 -4.15 2.27
N LYS A 108 -9.06 -5.34 2.78
CA LYS A 108 -8.64 -6.61 2.16
C LYS A 108 -9.01 -6.68 0.69
N THR A 109 -10.25 -6.34 0.36
CA THR A 109 -10.77 -6.34 -1.02
C THR A 109 -10.00 -5.34 -1.90
N TYR A 110 -9.66 -4.17 -1.35
CA TYR A 110 -8.78 -3.23 -2.03
C TYR A 110 -7.40 -3.82 -2.34
N ILE A 111 -6.76 -4.51 -1.39
CA ILE A 111 -5.47 -5.16 -1.64
C ILE A 111 -5.62 -6.23 -2.73
N GLN A 112 -6.70 -7.01 -2.73
CA GLN A 112 -6.97 -8.02 -3.76
C GLN A 112 -7.10 -7.40 -5.16
N ALA A 113 -7.81 -6.28 -5.26
CA ALA A 113 -8.09 -5.62 -6.52
C ALA A 113 -6.90 -4.81 -7.07
N PHE A 114 -6.18 -4.10 -6.20
CA PHE A 114 -5.21 -3.08 -6.62
C PHE A 114 -3.75 -3.40 -6.25
N GLY A 115 -3.51 -4.41 -5.40
CA GLY A 115 -2.16 -4.71 -4.89
C GLY A 115 -1.16 -5.10 -5.98
N HIS A 116 -1.64 -5.63 -7.13
CA HIS A 116 -0.78 -5.97 -8.26
C HIS A 116 -0.32 -4.75 -9.08
N GLU A 117 -1.05 -3.63 -9.04
CA GLU A 117 -0.72 -2.45 -9.84
C GLU A 117 0.68 -1.89 -9.53
N LEU A 118 1.12 -1.99 -8.28
CA LEU A 118 2.42 -1.50 -7.85
C LEU A 118 3.59 -2.39 -8.29
N MET A 119 3.32 -3.66 -8.61
CA MET A 119 4.34 -4.58 -9.11
C MET A 119 4.83 -4.19 -10.51
N GLY A 120 3.90 -3.78 -11.38
CA GLY A 120 4.19 -3.33 -12.75
C GLY A 120 4.31 -1.80 -12.90
N ALA A 121 4.23 -1.05 -11.79
CA ALA A 121 4.28 0.41 -11.85
C ALA A 121 5.66 0.91 -12.28
N ASP A 122 5.68 1.90 -13.16
CA ASP A 122 6.87 2.68 -13.45
C ASP A 122 7.27 3.55 -12.24
N ARG A 123 8.44 4.15 -12.32
CA ARG A 123 8.98 4.99 -11.24
C ARG A 123 8.06 6.16 -10.89
N GLU A 124 7.45 6.80 -11.88
CA GLU A 124 6.56 7.93 -11.66
C GLU A 124 5.32 7.54 -10.82
N ARG A 125 4.73 6.38 -11.11
CA ARG A 125 3.60 5.84 -10.33
C ARG A 125 3.99 5.46 -8.91
N VAL A 126 5.17 4.87 -8.72
CA VAL A 126 5.70 4.57 -7.38
C VAL A 126 5.92 5.85 -6.59
N GLU A 127 6.52 6.88 -7.19
CA GLU A 127 6.71 8.18 -6.56
C GLU A 127 5.37 8.89 -6.26
N ALA A 128 4.40 8.81 -7.17
CA ALA A 128 3.07 9.37 -6.95
C ALA A 128 2.35 8.67 -5.79
N HIS A 129 2.48 7.35 -5.69
CA HIS A 129 1.94 6.59 -4.56
C HIS A 129 2.62 6.99 -3.25
N THR A 130 3.95 7.07 -3.23
CA THR A 130 4.72 7.49 -2.04
C THR A 130 4.32 8.90 -1.59
N ARG A 131 4.16 9.85 -2.52
CA ARG A 131 3.66 11.20 -2.21
C ARG A 131 2.24 11.16 -1.60
N ALA A 132 1.37 10.27 -2.08
CA ALA A 132 0.01 10.12 -1.55
C ALA A 132 -0.01 9.59 -0.11
N LEU A 133 1.06 8.93 0.35
CA LEU A 133 1.25 8.46 1.72
C LEU A 133 1.69 9.58 2.70
N GLY A 134 2.02 10.79 2.19
CA GLY A 134 2.23 12.01 2.97
C GLY A 134 3.43 11.98 3.93
N ASP A 135 3.35 12.80 4.98
CA ASP A 135 4.46 13.08 5.90
C ASP A 135 4.96 11.83 6.62
N SER A 136 4.09 10.89 6.99
CA SER A 136 4.50 9.64 7.65
C SER A 136 5.40 8.76 6.79
N ALA A 137 5.23 8.80 5.45
CA ALA A 137 6.10 8.09 4.54
C ALA A 137 7.47 8.77 4.42
N PHE A 138 7.49 10.10 4.38
CA PHE A 138 8.73 10.87 4.38
C PHE A 138 9.52 10.64 5.66
N GLU A 139 8.90 10.72 6.83
CA GLU A 139 9.53 10.46 8.12
C GLU A 139 10.10 9.02 8.19
N THR A 140 9.31 8.03 7.74
CA THR A 140 9.79 6.64 7.64
C THR A 140 11.02 6.53 6.73
N GLY A 141 11.03 7.24 5.60
CA GLY A 141 12.17 7.29 4.67
C GLY A 141 13.43 7.88 5.29
N VAL A 142 13.31 8.95 6.08
CA VAL A 142 14.43 9.55 6.84
C VAL A 142 15.00 8.58 7.86
N LEU A 143 14.15 7.89 8.63
CA LEU A 143 14.56 6.87 9.58
C LEU A 143 15.26 5.70 8.89
N LEU A 144 14.71 5.24 7.78
CA LEU A 144 15.29 4.15 6.99
C LEU A 144 16.67 4.51 6.43
N GLN A 145 16.84 5.73 5.92
CA GLN A 145 18.13 6.19 5.40
C GLN A 145 19.19 6.23 6.51
N LYS A 146 18.82 6.68 7.71
CA LYS A 146 19.73 6.65 8.88
C LYS A 146 20.09 5.23 9.30
N ALA A 147 19.19 4.29 9.19
CA ALA A 147 19.41 2.89 9.54
C ALA A 147 20.26 2.10 8.51
N LEU A 148 20.46 2.65 7.31
CA LEU A 148 21.18 2.02 6.19
C LEU A 148 22.37 2.89 5.70
N PRO A 149 23.30 3.30 6.58
CA PRO A 149 24.39 4.23 6.24
C PRO A 149 25.42 3.63 5.27
N HIS A 150 25.42 2.30 5.10
CA HIS A 150 26.32 1.58 4.20
C HIS A 150 25.87 1.59 2.72
N LEU A 151 24.67 2.12 2.44
CA LEU A 151 24.15 2.20 1.09
C LEU A 151 24.42 3.57 0.48
N ASP A 152 25.01 3.59 -0.71
CA ASP A 152 25.02 4.80 -1.53
C ASP A 152 23.62 5.19 -2.00
N ARG A 153 23.47 6.40 -2.51
CA ARG A 153 22.16 6.95 -2.90
C ARG A 153 21.43 6.09 -3.95
N VAL A 154 22.12 5.58 -4.94
CA VAL A 154 21.53 4.80 -6.05
C VAL A 154 21.04 3.46 -5.52
N THR A 155 21.91 2.74 -4.81
CA THR A 155 21.59 1.44 -4.20
C THR A 155 20.45 1.58 -3.17
N TYR A 156 20.45 2.63 -2.35
CA TYR A 156 19.37 2.92 -1.41
C TYR A 156 18.01 3.04 -2.12
N HIS A 157 17.89 3.91 -3.12
CA HIS A 157 16.63 4.10 -3.84
C HIS A 157 16.16 2.83 -4.54
N THR A 158 17.07 2.09 -5.17
CA THR A 158 16.76 0.82 -5.83
C THR A 158 16.22 -0.21 -4.83
N ARG A 159 16.87 -0.35 -3.66
CA ARG A 159 16.41 -1.28 -2.62
C ARG A 159 15.08 -0.89 -2.01
N VAL A 160 14.85 0.39 -1.75
CA VAL A 160 13.55 0.88 -1.26
C VAL A 160 12.44 0.61 -2.27
N GLU A 161 12.70 0.79 -3.55
CA GLU A 161 11.76 0.45 -4.61
C GLU A 161 11.47 -1.06 -4.67
N HIS A 162 12.51 -1.91 -4.60
CA HIS A 162 12.36 -3.37 -4.52
C HIS A 162 11.59 -3.78 -3.26
N ALA A 163 11.90 -3.20 -2.10
CA ALA A 163 11.23 -3.46 -0.84
C ALA A 163 9.73 -3.16 -0.93
N PHE A 164 9.37 -2.04 -1.54
CA PHE A 164 7.99 -1.63 -1.73
C PHE A 164 7.22 -2.61 -2.63
N ARG A 165 7.80 -3.02 -3.77
CA ARG A 165 7.22 -4.01 -4.68
C ARG A 165 7.08 -5.38 -3.99
N PHE A 166 8.11 -5.79 -3.24
CA PHE A 166 8.09 -7.04 -2.49
C PHE A 166 6.95 -7.09 -1.46
N VAL A 167 6.81 -6.06 -0.63
CA VAL A 167 5.72 -5.98 0.36
C VAL A 167 4.35 -5.98 -0.32
N SER A 168 4.19 -5.20 -1.39
CA SER A 168 2.94 -5.12 -2.14
C SER A 168 2.55 -6.46 -2.75
N ALA A 169 3.50 -7.17 -3.37
CA ALA A 169 3.27 -8.49 -3.95
C ALA A 169 2.91 -9.54 -2.89
N ALA A 170 3.66 -9.59 -1.79
CA ALA A 170 3.40 -10.52 -0.70
C ALA A 170 2.02 -10.28 -0.05
N MET A 171 1.67 -9.02 0.22
CA MET A 171 0.37 -8.64 0.77
C MET A 171 -0.78 -8.99 -0.19
N ASN A 172 -0.62 -8.72 -1.49
CA ASN A 172 -1.62 -9.06 -2.50
C ASN A 172 -1.83 -10.59 -2.58
N GLN A 173 -0.74 -11.36 -2.67
CA GLN A 173 -0.81 -12.82 -2.70
C GLN A 173 -1.45 -13.40 -1.43
N HIS A 174 -1.10 -12.86 -0.27
CA HIS A 174 -1.72 -13.27 0.99
C HIS A 174 -3.22 -12.94 1.04
N ALA A 175 -3.62 -11.78 0.53
CA ALA A 175 -5.02 -11.35 0.50
C ALA A 175 -5.94 -12.28 -0.31
N GLN A 176 -5.40 -13.01 -1.30
CA GLN A 176 -6.17 -13.97 -2.10
C GLN A 176 -6.60 -15.22 -1.29
N GLN A 177 -5.96 -15.48 -0.16
CA GLN A 177 -6.27 -16.68 0.63
C GLN A 177 -7.61 -16.52 1.37
N PRO A 178 -8.41 -17.61 1.53
CA PRO A 178 -9.74 -17.54 2.16
C PRO A 178 -9.72 -16.99 3.58
N ARG A 179 -8.69 -17.32 4.37
CA ARG A 179 -8.50 -16.88 5.76
C ARG A 179 -7.39 -15.86 5.94
N ALA A 180 -7.05 -15.13 4.88
CA ALA A 180 -6.06 -14.06 4.94
C ALA A 180 -6.34 -13.11 6.10
N PHE A 181 -5.28 -12.65 6.73
CA PHE A 181 -5.29 -11.70 7.85
C PHE A 181 -6.00 -12.18 9.13
N LYS A 182 -6.21 -13.51 9.31
CA LYS A 182 -6.88 -14.09 10.48
C LYS A 182 -6.04 -15.18 11.13
N GLY A 183 -6.04 -15.19 12.48
CA GLY A 183 -5.42 -16.24 13.28
C GLY A 183 -3.89 -16.31 13.18
N LYS A 184 -3.33 -17.39 13.73
CA LYS A 184 -1.89 -17.59 13.86
C LYS A 184 -1.13 -17.58 12.53
N SER A 185 -1.75 -18.07 11.45
CA SER A 185 -1.13 -18.05 10.11
C SER A 185 -0.87 -16.63 9.59
N ALA A 186 -1.77 -15.69 9.87
CA ALA A 186 -1.59 -14.30 9.52
C ALA A 186 -0.48 -13.63 10.35
N GLU A 187 -0.34 -14.01 11.62
CA GLU A 187 0.75 -13.53 12.48
C GLU A 187 2.11 -14.03 11.99
N ILE A 188 2.20 -15.32 11.65
CA ILE A 188 3.41 -15.89 11.06
C ILE A 188 3.74 -15.20 9.74
N PHE A 189 2.76 -15.00 8.87
CA PHE A 189 2.95 -14.31 7.59
C PHE A 189 3.55 -12.91 7.78
N VAL A 190 2.96 -12.08 8.63
CA VAL A 190 3.42 -10.70 8.78
C VAL A 190 4.80 -10.62 9.43
N GLN A 191 5.12 -11.49 10.40
CA GLN A 191 6.45 -11.51 11.00
C GLN A 191 7.51 -11.96 9.99
N ASN A 192 7.26 -13.03 9.21
CA ASN A 192 8.17 -13.44 8.14
C ASN A 192 8.33 -12.38 7.05
N LEU A 193 7.27 -11.63 6.73
CA LEU A 193 7.36 -10.54 5.76
C LEU A 193 8.27 -9.42 6.26
N ILE A 194 8.19 -9.09 7.55
CA ILE A 194 9.08 -8.09 8.18
C ILE A 194 10.52 -8.60 8.21
N ASP A 195 10.75 -9.88 8.55
CA ASP A 195 12.09 -10.49 8.57
C ASP A 195 12.73 -10.48 7.17
N ALA A 196 11.96 -10.87 6.16
CA ALA A 196 12.43 -10.89 4.77
C ALA A 196 12.71 -9.47 4.23
N LEU A 197 11.86 -8.49 4.59
CA LEU A 197 12.06 -7.09 4.25
C LEU A 197 13.33 -6.52 4.89
N GLU A 198 13.57 -6.81 6.18
CA GLU A 198 14.81 -6.42 6.86
C GLU A 198 16.03 -7.01 6.16
N GLY A 199 15.99 -8.31 5.82
CA GLY A 199 17.06 -9.00 5.11
C GLY A 199 17.36 -8.38 3.73
N LEU A 200 16.33 -8.04 2.96
CA LEU A 200 16.45 -7.38 1.66
C LEU A 200 17.15 -6.02 1.78
N LEU A 201 16.73 -5.21 2.75
CA LEU A 201 17.28 -3.87 2.95
C LEU A 201 18.71 -3.90 3.51
N LYS A 202 19.01 -4.84 4.41
CA LYS A 202 20.30 -4.98 5.09
C LYS A 202 21.36 -5.74 4.28
N ALA A 203 20.99 -6.38 3.18
CA ALA A 203 21.92 -7.16 2.37
C ALA A 203 23.20 -6.37 2.04
N PRO A 204 24.41 -6.95 2.11
CA PRO A 204 25.65 -6.27 1.73
C PRO A 204 25.60 -5.87 0.25
N VAL A 205 26.35 -4.83 -0.13
CA VAL A 205 26.53 -4.44 -1.52
C VAL A 205 27.72 -5.24 -2.06
N SER A 206 27.53 -6.00 -3.15
CA SER A 206 28.61 -6.77 -3.77
C SER A 206 29.58 -5.87 -4.54
N ALA A 207 30.77 -6.38 -4.80
CA ALA A 207 31.77 -5.69 -5.62
C ALA A 207 31.25 -5.38 -7.03
N GLU A 208 30.45 -6.29 -7.59
CA GLU A 208 29.84 -6.12 -8.91
C GLU A 208 28.82 -4.96 -8.92
N THR A 209 28.03 -4.83 -7.85
CA THR A 209 27.08 -3.72 -7.72
C THR A 209 27.83 -2.40 -7.56
N HIS A 210 28.88 -2.34 -6.75
CA HIS A 210 29.72 -1.14 -6.62
C HIS A 210 30.31 -0.72 -7.97
N ALA A 211 30.93 -1.64 -8.68
CA ALA A 211 31.52 -1.36 -10.00
C ALA A 211 30.49 -0.88 -11.05
N ALA A 212 29.22 -1.32 -10.92
CA ALA A 212 28.14 -0.86 -11.79
C ALA A 212 27.61 0.55 -11.42
N SER A 213 27.73 0.96 -10.16
CA SER A 213 27.25 2.26 -9.67
C SER A 213 28.22 3.41 -9.96
N GLU A 214 29.52 3.11 -10.27
CA GLU A 214 30.56 4.10 -10.56
C GLU A 214 30.63 4.53 -12.05
N LYS A 215 29.84 3.89 -12.91
CA LYS A 215 29.75 4.21 -14.35
C LYS A 215 28.58 5.16 -14.65
#